data_b0c77a6f902c44b138d8c9a9e0712a09
#
_entry.id   b0c77a6f902c44b138d8c9a9e0712a09
#
_cell.length_a   1.000
_cell.length_b   1.000
_cell.length_c   1.000
_cell.angle_alpha   90.00
_cell.angle_beta   90.00
_cell.angle_gamma   90.00
#
_symmetry.space_group_name_H-M   'P 1'
#
loop_
_entity.id
_entity.type
_entity.pdbx_description
1 polymer ?
#
loop_
_entity_poly.entity_id
_entity_poly.type
_entity_poly.pdbx_seq_one_letter_code
_entity_poly.pdbx_strand_id
1 'polypeptide(L)'
;MDKQVEIDAGARATEFDHDGVHEIANDLAYKRLFMVNVCFFGLPGQKEWVLVDAGIPGSAQLIAEAAAHLFGNDSPPVAIVMTHGHFDHVGALQSLAEKWDVPIYAHEIELPYLSGQASYPPPDPTVGGGMLAATAGLYPRGPIDVSKWLRALPDDGAVPGMSGWKWIHTPGHTEGHVSFWRESDRTLIAGDAFITTKQESAYAVATQRPELHGPPMYFTPDWLSAAESVRKLAALQPELVITGHGRALQGEAMRNALDTLARDFEKVAVPAHGKYVDAPVADSSPANARAKTATSARSNQSEVDQTSTGGER
;
A
#
# COMPACT_ATOMS: atom_id res chain seq x y z
N MET A 1 -16.02 -8.87 -20.11
CA MET A 1 -16.18 -7.42 -19.84
C MET A 1 -14.91 -7.00 -19.13
N ASP A 2 -14.35 -5.87 -19.50
CA ASP A 2 -13.20 -5.34 -18.79
C ASP A 2 -13.59 -4.97 -17.36
N LYS A 3 -12.81 -5.41 -16.40
CA LYS A 3 -12.99 -5.18 -14.97
C LYS A 3 -12.40 -3.81 -14.60
N GLN A 4 -13.12 -2.73 -14.92
CA GLN A 4 -12.65 -1.35 -14.70
C GLN A 4 -13.83 -0.38 -14.61
N VAL A 5 -13.57 0.79 -14.04
CA VAL A 5 -14.41 1.98 -14.13
C VAL A 5 -13.71 2.99 -15.02
N GLU A 6 -14.33 3.35 -16.15
CA GLU A 6 -13.81 4.39 -17.04
C GLU A 6 -13.87 5.76 -16.36
N ILE A 7 -12.84 6.57 -16.56
CA ILE A 7 -12.74 7.91 -16.00
C ILE A 7 -12.44 8.91 -17.12
N ASP A 8 -13.04 10.09 -17.04
CA ASP A 8 -12.69 11.22 -17.92
C ASP A 8 -11.22 11.63 -17.70
N ALA A 9 -10.55 11.97 -18.80
CA ALA A 9 -9.15 12.39 -18.76
C ALA A 9 -8.91 13.65 -17.91
N GLY A 10 -9.94 14.46 -17.68
CA GLY A 10 -9.92 15.62 -16.79
C GLY A 10 -9.80 15.27 -15.30
N ALA A 11 -9.95 14.00 -14.92
CA ALA A 11 -9.71 13.54 -13.56
C ALA A 11 -8.22 13.41 -13.19
N ARG A 12 -7.29 13.57 -14.15
CA ARG A 12 -5.86 13.58 -13.82
C ARG A 12 -5.56 14.71 -12.85
N ALA A 13 -4.76 14.42 -11.84
CA ALA A 13 -4.26 15.45 -10.95
C ALA A 13 -3.43 16.48 -11.73
N THR A 14 -3.53 17.74 -11.34
CA THR A 14 -2.61 18.76 -11.81
C THR A 14 -1.25 18.48 -11.20
N GLU A 15 -0.25 18.22 -12.05
CA GLU A 15 1.08 17.87 -11.62
C GLU A 15 2.13 18.72 -12.33
N PHE A 16 3.20 19.07 -11.63
CA PHE A 16 4.40 19.61 -12.22
C PHE A 16 5.41 18.48 -12.33
N ASP A 17 5.77 18.11 -13.55
CA ASP A 17 6.74 17.04 -13.83
C ASP A 17 8.13 17.65 -13.97
N HIS A 18 9.05 17.18 -13.14
CA HIS A 18 10.46 17.51 -13.25
C HIS A 18 11.29 16.23 -13.14
N ASP A 19 11.92 15.80 -14.23
CA ASP A 19 12.71 14.55 -14.32
C ASP A 19 11.95 13.30 -13.82
N GLY A 20 10.64 13.25 -14.11
CA GLY A 20 9.75 12.17 -13.71
C GLY A 20 9.42 12.15 -12.22
N VAL A 21 9.63 13.26 -11.52
CA VAL A 21 9.06 13.56 -10.22
C VAL A 21 7.82 14.42 -10.43
N HIS A 22 6.68 13.94 -10.00
CA HIS A 22 5.39 14.59 -10.18
C HIS A 22 4.98 15.28 -8.88
N GLU A 23 5.16 16.59 -8.81
CA GLU A 23 4.70 17.39 -7.67
C GLU A 23 3.21 17.68 -7.83
N ILE A 24 2.39 17.28 -6.86
CA ILE A 24 0.91 17.33 -6.90
C ILE A 24 0.32 18.19 -5.79
N ALA A 25 1.10 18.49 -4.76
CA ALA A 25 0.82 19.47 -3.72
C ALA A 25 2.13 20.10 -3.26
N ASN A 26 2.06 21.18 -2.48
CA ASN A 26 3.28 21.87 -2.01
C ASN A 26 4.21 20.99 -1.18
N ASP A 27 3.67 19.95 -0.55
CA ASP A 27 4.36 19.03 0.35
C ASP A 27 4.25 17.57 -0.06
N LEU A 28 3.77 17.31 -1.28
CA LEU A 28 3.54 15.93 -1.73
C LEU A 28 3.92 15.79 -3.21
N ALA A 29 4.84 14.87 -3.46
CA ALA A 29 5.24 14.46 -4.78
C ALA A 29 5.25 12.94 -4.88
N TYR A 30 5.20 12.41 -6.09
CA TYR A 30 5.44 10.99 -6.34
C TYR A 30 6.38 10.80 -7.53
N LYS A 31 7.05 9.66 -7.56
CA LYS A 31 7.84 9.20 -8.71
C LYS A 31 7.38 7.82 -9.13
N ARG A 32 7.08 7.70 -10.42
CA ARG A 32 6.78 6.40 -11.00
C ARG A 32 8.07 5.68 -11.41
N LEU A 33 8.25 4.50 -10.85
CA LEU A 33 9.38 3.62 -11.12
C LEU A 33 8.90 2.44 -11.94
N PHE A 34 8.87 2.63 -13.28
CA PHE A 34 8.33 1.70 -14.25
C PHE A 34 6.82 1.45 -14.06
N MET A 35 6.42 0.63 -13.11
CA MET A 35 5.03 0.20 -12.89
C MET A 35 4.46 0.63 -11.54
N VAL A 36 5.29 1.07 -10.60
CA VAL A 36 4.91 1.38 -9.23
C VAL A 36 5.28 2.81 -8.86
N ASN A 37 4.54 3.41 -7.97
CA ASN A 37 4.79 4.73 -7.43
C ASN A 37 5.45 4.66 -6.05
N VAL A 38 6.33 5.61 -5.77
CA VAL A 38 6.77 5.96 -4.42
C VAL A 38 6.38 7.41 -4.17
N CYS A 39 6.00 7.76 -2.92
CA CYS A 39 5.63 9.12 -2.60
C CYS A 39 6.64 9.77 -1.67
N PHE A 40 6.79 11.08 -1.81
CA PHE A 40 7.65 11.94 -1.00
C PHE A 40 6.77 12.97 -0.30
N PHE A 41 6.74 12.92 1.02
CA PHE A 41 6.01 13.89 1.83
C PHE A 41 6.98 14.79 2.57
N GLY A 42 6.89 16.10 2.36
CA GLY A 42 7.72 17.12 2.98
C GLY A 42 7.80 18.35 2.10
N LEU A 43 8.06 19.50 2.70
CA LEU A 43 8.24 20.73 1.94
C LEU A 43 9.60 20.73 1.22
N PRO A 44 9.66 21.06 -0.08
CA PRO A 44 10.92 21.13 -0.82
C PRO A 44 11.98 21.96 -0.11
N GLY A 45 13.20 21.46 -0.09
CA GLY A 45 14.34 22.09 0.59
C GLY A 45 14.35 21.95 2.12
N GLN A 46 13.34 21.34 2.73
CA GLN A 46 13.33 21.04 4.17
C GLN A 46 13.94 19.66 4.44
N LYS A 47 14.48 19.46 5.67
CA LYS A 47 15.09 18.18 6.06
C LYS A 47 14.10 17.17 6.65
N GLU A 48 12.92 17.63 7.02
CA GLU A 48 11.88 16.79 7.60
C GLU A 48 10.95 16.29 6.49
N TRP A 49 11.25 15.13 5.96
CA TRP A 49 10.46 14.48 4.92
C TRP A 49 10.38 12.97 5.14
N VAL A 50 9.38 12.33 4.55
CA VAL A 50 9.10 10.90 4.66
C VAL A 50 9.00 10.31 3.27
N LEU A 51 9.58 9.13 3.09
CA LEU A 51 9.36 8.29 1.92
C LEU A 51 8.21 7.32 2.19
N VAL A 52 7.25 7.22 1.26
CA VAL A 52 6.19 6.21 1.27
C VAL A 52 6.49 5.19 0.19
N ASP A 53 6.66 3.92 0.60
CA ASP A 53 7.12 2.79 -0.20
C ASP A 53 8.53 2.96 -0.80
N ALA A 54 9.08 1.88 -1.37
CA ALA A 54 10.47 1.84 -1.79
C ALA A 54 10.68 1.20 -3.19
N GLY A 55 9.65 1.18 -4.01
CA GLY A 55 9.72 0.84 -5.43
C GLY A 55 10.21 -0.58 -5.74
N ILE A 56 10.62 -0.78 -7.00
CA ILE A 56 11.10 -2.07 -7.53
C ILE A 56 12.58 -2.31 -7.20
N PRO A 57 13.05 -3.57 -7.28
CA PRO A 57 14.47 -3.89 -7.17
C PRO A 57 15.33 -3.07 -8.14
N GLY A 58 16.42 -2.51 -7.65
CA GLY A 58 17.35 -1.68 -8.43
C GLY A 58 16.99 -0.19 -8.54
N SER A 59 15.86 0.27 -7.97
CA SER A 59 15.42 1.67 -8.06
C SER A 59 15.99 2.58 -6.96
N ALA A 60 16.82 2.09 -6.04
CA ALA A 60 17.31 2.87 -4.91
C ALA A 60 18.01 4.18 -5.31
N GLN A 61 18.80 4.17 -6.39
CA GLN A 61 19.46 5.36 -6.87
C GLN A 61 18.47 6.38 -7.43
N LEU A 62 17.48 5.94 -8.21
CA LEU A 62 16.44 6.83 -8.77
C LEU A 62 15.60 7.49 -7.68
N ILE A 63 15.31 6.77 -6.59
CA ILE A 63 14.62 7.31 -5.42
C ILE A 63 15.50 8.33 -4.70
N ALA A 64 16.78 8.01 -4.49
CA ALA A 64 17.71 8.90 -3.82
C ALA A 64 17.99 10.19 -4.63
N GLU A 65 18.04 10.11 -5.96
CA GLU A 65 18.18 11.27 -6.86
C GLU A 65 16.93 12.16 -6.80
N ALA A 66 15.73 11.57 -6.81
CA ALA A 66 14.49 12.32 -6.64
C ALA A 66 14.42 13.01 -5.27
N ALA A 67 14.81 12.31 -4.20
CA ALA A 67 14.90 12.89 -2.87
C ALA A 67 15.92 14.05 -2.80
N ALA A 68 17.07 13.89 -3.41
CA ALA A 68 18.08 14.95 -3.48
C ALA A 68 17.60 16.18 -4.25
N HIS A 69 16.82 15.96 -5.33
CA HIS A 69 16.18 17.05 -6.08
C HIS A 69 15.19 17.83 -5.21
N LEU A 70 14.32 17.13 -4.50
CA LEU A 70 13.26 17.74 -3.67
C LEU A 70 13.81 18.37 -2.39
N PHE A 71 14.71 17.69 -1.68
CA PHE A 71 15.07 18.03 -0.30
C PHE A 71 16.55 18.39 -0.13
N GLY A 72 17.34 18.33 -1.20
CA GLY A 72 18.76 18.62 -1.20
C GLY A 72 19.62 17.37 -0.98
N ASN A 73 20.89 17.49 -1.40
CA ASN A 73 21.88 16.44 -1.19
C ASN A 73 22.09 16.20 0.30
N ASP A 74 22.37 14.95 0.67
CA ASP A 74 22.67 14.53 2.04
C ASP A 74 21.52 14.82 3.05
N SER A 75 20.27 14.83 2.56
CA SER A 75 19.07 14.98 3.37
C SER A 75 18.33 13.64 3.42
N PRO A 76 18.63 12.72 4.37
CA PRO A 76 17.86 11.48 4.54
C PRO A 76 16.44 11.79 5.02
N PRO A 77 15.46 10.91 4.74
CA PRO A 77 14.12 11.04 5.32
C PRO A 77 14.17 10.86 6.85
N VAL A 78 13.17 11.37 7.54
CA VAL A 78 13.02 11.07 8.99
C VAL A 78 12.48 9.66 9.21
N ALA A 79 11.80 9.10 8.22
CA ALA A 79 11.28 7.72 8.21
C ALA A 79 10.99 7.25 6.79
N ILE A 80 10.92 5.93 6.62
CA ILE A 80 10.26 5.28 5.49
C ILE A 80 8.98 4.66 6.05
N VAL A 81 7.82 4.88 5.40
CA VAL A 81 6.56 4.26 5.79
C VAL A 81 6.06 3.37 4.64
N MET A 82 5.58 2.18 4.97
CA MET A 82 5.18 1.18 3.99
C MET A 82 3.67 1.05 3.94
N THR A 83 3.11 1.00 2.73
CA THR A 83 1.72 0.57 2.55
C THR A 83 1.59 -0.93 2.79
N HIS A 84 2.49 -1.73 2.24
CA HIS A 84 2.59 -3.18 2.37
C HIS A 84 3.96 -3.68 1.88
N GLY A 85 4.20 -4.99 1.93
CA GLY A 85 5.52 -5.58 1.66
C GLY A 85 5.66 -6.33 0.34
N HIS A 86 4.85 -6.12 -0.70
CA HIS A 86 5.08 -6.74 -2.01
C HIS A 86 6.37 -6.24 -2.67
N PHE A 87 6.94 -7.06 -3.54
CA PHE A 87 8.29 -6.90 -4.12
C PHE A 87 8.51 -5.56 -4.83
N ASP A 88 7.48 -4.99 -5.40
CA ASP A 88 7.51 -3.71 -6.12
C ASP A 88 7.31 -2.48 -5.20
N HIS A 89 6.96 -2.72 -3.94
CA HIS A 89 6.93 -1.69 -2.89
C HIS A 89 8.15 -1.74 -1.96
N VAL A 90 8.81 -2.90 -1.85
CA VAL A 90 9.99 -3.08 -0.98
C VAL A 90 11.30 -3.27 -1.75
N GLY A 91 11.26 -3.19 -3.09
CA GLY A 91 12.38 -3.64 -3.93
C GLY A 91 13.70 -2.93 -3.69
N ALA A 92 13.67 -1.65 -3.30
CA ALA A 92 14.86 -0.89 -2.91
C ALA A 92 14.96 -0.67 -1.39
N LEU A 93 14.03 -1.18 -0.58
CA LEU A 93 13.90 -0.85 0.84
C LEU A 93 15.17 -1.15 1.64
N GLN A 94 15.77 -2.33 1.46
CA GLN A 94 16.99 -2.69 2.16
C GLN A 94 18.15 -1.75 1.80
N SER A 95 18.37 -1.48 0.51
CA SER A 95 19.43 -0.58 0.06
C SER A 95 19.25 0.85 0.57
N LEU A 96 18.00 1.34 0.63
CA LEU A 96 17.69 2.67 1.17
C LEU A 96 17.83 2.70 2.68
N ALA A 97 17.44 1.64 3.40
CA ALA A 97 17.63 1.52 4.83
C ALA A 97 19.10 1.50 5.23
N GLU A 98 19.93 0.77 4.49
CA GLU A 98 21.40 0.76 4.67
C GLU A 98 22.03 2.13 4.39
N LYS A 99 21.52 2.83 3.36
CA LYS A 99 22.04 4.16 2.96
C LYS A 99 21.68 5.25 3.96
N TRP A 100 20.44 5.27 4.44
CA TRP A 100 19.91 6.39 5.24
C TRP A 100 19.92 6.12 6.75
N ASP A 101 19.94 4.85 7.16
CA ASP A 101 19.89 4.37 8.55
C ASP A 101 18.73 4.97 9.37
N VAL A 102 17.53 4.99 8.78
CA VAL A 102 16.31 5.59 9.35
C VAL A 102 15.27 4.52 9.68
N PRO A 103 14.33 4.78 10.61
CA PRO A 103 13.27 3.84 10.94
C PRO A 103 12.34 3.58 9.75
N ILE A 104 11.88 2.32 9.65
CA ILE A 104 10.88 1.86 8.69
C ILE A 104 9.63 1.50 9.46
N TYR A 105 8.50 2.08 9.09
CA TYR A 105 7.21 1.79 9.73
C TYR A 105 6.29 1.04 8.79
N ALA A 106 5.68 -0.03 9.30
CA ALA A 106 4.67 -0.82 8.61
C ALA A 106 3.59 -1.27 9.59
N HIS A 107 2.45 -1.72 9.10
CA HIS A 107 1.44 -2.36 9.93
C HIS A 107 2.01 -3.61 10.61
N GLU A 108 1.60 -3.91 11.84
CA GLU A 108 2.14 -5.03 12.62
C GLU A 108 2.05 -6.39 11.89
N ILE A 109 0.98 -6.59 11.11
CA ILE A 109 0.76 -7.81 10.30
C ILE A 109 1.78 -7.93 9.16
N GLU A 110 2.33 -6.82 8.66
CA GLU A 110 3.37 -6.81 7.62
C GLU A 110 4.78 -7.14 8.16
N LEU A 111 5.03 -6.98 9.47
CA LEU A 111 6.36 -7.13 10.05
C LEU A 111 7.00 -8.50 9.77
N PRO A 112 6.29 -9.65 9.82
CA PRO A 112 6.89 -10.95 9.49
C PRO A 112 7.43 -11.04 8.06
N TYR A 113 6.78 -10.40 7.10
CA TYR A 113 7.21 -10.38 5.69
C TYR A 113 8.44 -9.49 5.48
N LEU A 114 8.58 -8.43 6.29
CA LEU A 114 9.67 -7.46 6.24
C LEU A 114 10.85 -7.81 7.16
N SER A 115 10.72 -8.86 7.98
CA SER A 115 11.76 -9.34 8.91
C SER A 115 12.30 -10.74 8.62
N GLY A 116 12.13 -11.23 7.40
CA GLY A 116 12.65 -12.54 7.00
C GLY A 116 11.85 -13.75 7.49
N GLN A 117 10.72 -13.55 8.18
CA GLN A 117 10.00 -14.63 8.88
C GLN A 117 8.88 -15.26 8.06
N ALA A 118 8.31 -14.55 7.09
CA ALA A 118 7.18 -15.02 6.29
C ALA A 118 7.30 -14.60 4.82
N SER A 119 6.66 -15.36 3.94
CA SER A 119 6.49 -15.01 2.52
C SER A 119 5.01 -14.89 2.21
N TYR A 120 4.66 -14.00 1.28
CA TYR A 120 3.28 -13.83 0.83
C TYR A 120 2.72 -15.08 0.14
N PRO A 121 1.40 -15.24 0.12
CA PRO A 121 0.74 -16.28 -0.66
C PRO A 121 1.19 -16.23 -2.14
N PRO A 122 1.24 -17.36 -2.84
CA PRO A 122 1.60 -17.36 -4.26
C PRO A 122 0.55 -16.59 -5.08
N PRO A 123 0.97 -15.80 -6.07
CA PRO A 123 0.03 -15.10 -6.94
C PRO A 123 -0.84 -16.07 -7.73
N ASP A 124 -1.96 -15.57 -8.23
CA ASP A 124 -2.82 -16.30 -9.16
C ASP A 124 -2.60 -15.81 -10.59
N PRO A 125 -1.82 -16.49 -11.43
CA PRO A 125 -1.55 -16.06 -12.80
C PRO A 125 -2.75 -16.26 -13.74
N THR A 126 -3.85 -16.86 -13.27
CA THR A 126 -5.02 -17.19 -14.11
C THR A 126 -6.03 -16.04 -14.18
N VAL A 127 -5.88 -15.01 -13.36
CA VAL A 127 -6.80 -13.87 -13.26
C VAL A 127 -6.29 -12.63 -14.00
N GLY A 128 -7.21 -11.72 -14.36
CA GLY A 128 -6.91 -10.42 -14.95
C GLY A 128 -6.51 -10.45 -16.43
N GLY A 129 -5.95 -11.54 -16.90
CA GLY A 129 -5.45 -11.70 -18.28
C GLY A 129 -4.38 -10.66 -18.63
N GLY A 130 -3.39 -11.01 -19.40
CA GLY A 130 -2.30 -10.10 -19.77
C GLY A 130 -0.94 -10.64 -19.38
N MET A 131 0.11 -10.02 -19.91
CA MET A 131 1.47 -10.54 -19.80
C MET A 131 1.98 -10.47 -18.35
N LEU A 132 1.68 -9.42 -17.62
CA LEU A 132 2.17 -9.26 -16.25
C LEU A 132 1.51 -10.27 -15.30
N ALA A 133 0.21 -10.52 -15.44
CA ALA A 133 -0.46 -11.58 -14.69
C ALA A 133 0.09 -12.96 -15.03
N ALA A 134 0.28 -13.28 -16.31
CA ALA A 134 0.80 -14.58 -16.75
C ALA A 134 2.22 -14.88 -16.22
N THR A 135 3.03 -13.84 -15.95
CA THR A 135 4.38 -13.97 -15.39
C THR A 135 4.42 -13.79 -13.86
N ALA A 136 3.29 -13.55 -13.22
CA ALA A 136 3.22 -13.26 -11.79
C ALA A 136 3.85 -14.34 -10.89
N GLY A 137 3.80 -15.60 -11.32
CA GLY A 137 4.46 -16.71 -10.62
C GLY A 137 5.99 -16.60 -10.51
N LEU A 138 6.62 -15.72 -11.28
CA LEU A 138 8.07 -15.44 -11.25
C LEU A 138 8.44 -14.28 -10.31
N TYR A 139 7.46 -13.52 -9.84
CA TYR A 139 7.72 -12.36 -8.99
C TYR A 139 8.13 -12.78 -7.58
N PRO A 140 9.09 -12.08 -6.98
CA PRO A 140 9.50 -12.34 -5.61
C PRO A 140 8.32 -12.17 -4.63
N ARG A 141 8.21 -13.08 -3.66
CA ARG A 141 7.17 -13.03 -2.62
C ARG A 141 7.75 -12.68 -1.24
N GLY A 142 8.96 -12.20 -1.21
CA GLY A 142 9.74 -12.08 -0.01
C GLY A 142 10.29 -13.44 0.46
N PRO A 143 10.70 -13.57 1.73
CA PRO A 143 10.81 -12.46 2.64
C PRO A 143 11.99 -11.53 2.30
N ILE A 144 11.95 -10.31 2.81
CA ILE A 144 13.13 -9.44 2.93
C ILE A 144 13.46 -9.27 4.42
N ASP A 145 14.66 -8.85 4.77
CA ASP A 145 15.04 -8.63 6.18
C ASP A 145 15.58 -7.22 6.39
N VAL A 146 14.69 -6.36 6.90
CA VAL A 146 15.01 -5.00 7.35
C VAL A 146 14.73 -4.83 8.86
N SER A 147 14.74 -5.94 9.62
CA SER A 147 14.37 -6.02 11.03
C SER A 147 15.11 -5.01 11.92
N LYS A 148 16.37 -4.66 11.58
CA LYS A 148 17.16 -3.65 12.28
C LYS A 148 16.43 -2.31 12.39
N TRP A 149 15.75 -1.89 11.34
CA TRP A 149 15.11 -0.57 11.22
C TRP A 149 13.59 -0.63 11.43
N LEU A 150 13.02 -1.84 11.43
CA LEU A 150 11.58 -2.07 11.35
C LEU A 150 10.87 -1.73 12.68
N ARG A 151 9.72 -1.04 12.57
CA ARG A 151 8.84 -0.64 13.67
C ARG A 151 7.38 -0.81 13.24
N ALA A 152 6.49 -1.10 14.18
CA ALA A 152 5.05 -1.06 13.94
C ALA A 152 4.58 0.40 13.82
N LEU A 153 3.59 0.64 12.95
CA LEU A 153 2.84 1.89 12.94
C LEU A 153 2.14 2.07 14.31
N PRO A 154 2.06 3.31 14.84
CA PRO A 154 1.39 3.59 16.11
C PRO A 154 -0.10 3.24 16.09
N ASP A 155 -0.63 2.67 17.19
CA ASP A 155 -2.03 2.24 17.31
C ASP A 155 -3.04 3.40 17.31
N ASP A 156 -2.58 4.63 17.55
CA ASP A 156 -3.42 5.83 17.52
C ASP A 156 -3.74 6.34 16.10
N GLY A 157 -3.25 5.63 15.09
CA GLY A 157 -3.43 5.98 13.68
C GLY A 157 -2.46 7.04 13.16
N ALA A 158 -1.56 7.58 13.98
CA ALA A 158 -0.58 8.56 13.53
C ALA A 158 0.43 7.94 12.54
N VAL A 159 0.90 8.74 11.59
CA VAL A 159 1.97 8.33 10.66
C VAL A 159 3.25 9.07 11.06
N PRO A 160 4.29 8.34 11.51
CA PRO A 160 5.53 8.96 11.97
C PRO A 160 6.18 9.84 10.89
N GLY A 161 6.46 11.10 11.25
CA GLY A 161 7.00 12.11 10.34
C GLY A 161 6.01 12.75 9.38
N MET A 162 4.75 12.30 9.33
CA MET A 162 3.72 12.87 8.45
C MET A 162 2.62 13.55 9.29
N SER A 163 2.89 14.79 9.73
CA SER A 163 1.93 15.55 10.53
C SER A 163 0.62 15.77 9.78
N GLY A 164 -0.51 15.53 10.43
CA GLY A 164 -1.85 15.67 9.85
C GLY A 164 -2.33 14.45 9.05
N TRP A 165 -1.48 13.42 8.88
CA TRP A 165 -1.85 12.16 8.24
C TRP A 165 -2.21 11.10 9.26
N LYS A 166 -3.11 10.20 8.83
CA LYS A 166 -3.46 8.98 9.55
C LYS A 166 -3.31 7.78 8.64
N TRP A 167 -2.87 6.66 9.19
CA TRP A 167 -2.97 5.40 8.49
C TRP A 167 -4.33 4.76 8.75
N ILE A 168 -4.83 4.07 7.74
CA ILE A 168 -6.10 3.35 7.75
C ILE A 168 -5.81 1.92 7.32
N HIS A 169 -6.18 0.93 8.14
CA HIS A 169 -6.09 -0.47 7.76
C HIS A 169 -7.06 -0.78 6.62
N THR A 170 -6.52 -1.22 5.50
CA THR A 170 -7.21 -1.51 4.24
C THR A 170 -6.82 -2.89 3.70
N PRO A 171 -7.13 -3.96 4.46
CA PRO A 171 -6.78 -5.33 4.09
C PRO A 171 -7.46 -5.78 2.81
N GLY A 172 -6.93 -6.88 2.23
CA GLY A 172 -7.49 -7.56 1.07
C GLY A 172 -6.41 -7.87 0.03
N HIS A 173 -5.68 -6.85 -0.43
CA HIS A 173 -4.49 -7.02 -1.28
C HIS A 173 -3.36 -7.70 -0.50
N THR A 174 -3.07 -7.22 0.71
CA THR A 174 -2.39 -7.98 1.76
C THR A 174 -3.18 -7.87 3.06
N GLU A 175 -2.91 -8.73 4.04
CA GLU A 175 -3.59 -8.69 5.33
C GLU A 175 -3.26 -7.42 6.13
N GLY A 176 -2.03 -6.95 6.05
CA GLY A 176 -1.54 -5.77 6.77
C GLY A 176 -1.51 -4.49 5.91
N HIS A 177 -2.11 -4.49 4.73
CA HIS A 177 -2.11 -3.33 3.87
C HIS A 177 -2.73 -2.10 4.56
N VAL A 178 -2.09 -0.93 4.40
CA VAL A 178 -2.59 0.35 4.89
C VAL A 178 -2.63 1.39 3.79
N SER A 179 -3.57 2.31 3.92
CA SER A 179 -3.63 3.55 3.15
C SER A 179 -3.36 4.74 4.08
N PHE A 180 -2.89 5.87 3.53
CA PHE A 180 -2.64 7.08 4.32
C PHE A 180 -3.61 8.18 3.92
N TRP A 181 -4.24 8.81 4.91
CA TRP A 181 -5.28 9.81 4.75
C TRP A 181 -4.92 11.13 5.41
N ARG A 182 -5.08 12.23 4.69
CA ARG A 182 -5.01 13.60 5.22
C ARG A 182 -6.36 14.28 5.06
N GLU A 183 -7.00 14.56 6.20
CA GLU A 183 -8.37 15.11 6.24
C GLU A 183 -8.43 16.57 5.79
N SER A 184 -7.40 17.36 6.08
CA SER A 184 -7.40 18.82 5.86
C SER A 184 -7.64 19.22 4.40
N ASP A 185 -7.19 18.42 3.45
CA ASP A 185 -7.34 18.62 2.01
C ASP A 185 -7.91 17.39 1.30
N ARG A 186 -8.31 16.37 2.06
CA ARG A 186 -8.87 15.13 1.56
C ARG A 186 -7.95 14.41 0.58
N THR A 187 -6.66 14.38 0.90
CA THR A 187 -5.65 13.65 0.14
C THR A 187 -5.52 12.22 0.64
N LEU A 188 -5.54 11.26 -0.29
CA LEU A 188 -5.42 9.83 -0.04
C LEU A 188 -4.20 9.25 -0.78
N ILE A 189 -3.30 8.59 -0.06
CA ILE A 189 -2.33 7.66 -0.62
C ILE A 189 -2.92 6.27 -0.39
N ALA A 190 -3.48 5.67 -1.44
CA ALA A 190 -4.27 4.46 -1.34
C ALA A 190 -3.43 3.18 -1.29
N GLY A 191 -2.14 3.24 -1.66
CA GLY A 191 -1.38 2.02 -1.94
C GLY A 191 -2.10 1.19 -3.00
N ASP A 192 -2.19 -0.10 -2.76
CA ASP A 192 -2.82 -1.07 -3.66
C ASP A 192 -4.22 -1.51 -3.23
N ALA A 193 -4.89 -0.73 -2.35
CA ALA A 193 -6.30 -0.99 -2.04
C ALA A 193 -7.20 -0.87 -3.29
N PHE A 194 -6.84 0.02 -4.20
CA PHE A 194 -7.31 0.16 -5.58
C PHE A 194 -6.24 0.89 -6.40
N ILE A 195 -6.28 0.79 -7.72
CA ILE A 195 -5.24 1.33 -8.59
C ILE A 195 -5.83 2.13 -9.75
N THR A 196 -5.03 3.01 -10.34
CA THR A 196 -5.46 3.93 -11.41
C THR A 196 -4.93 3.54 -12.80
N THR A 197 -4.55 2.27 -12.96
CA THR A 197 -4.14 1.64 -14.23
C THR A 197 -4.49 0.16 -14.21
N LYS A 198 -4.66 -0.46 -15.37
CA LYS A 198 -4.80 -1.93 -15.48
C LYS A 198 -3.43 -2.59 -15.35
N GLN A 199 -3.05 -2.95 -14.14
CA GLN A 199 -1.72 -3.47 -13.82
C GLN A 199 -1.38 -4.80 -14.53
N GLU A 200 -2.38 -5.60 -14.88
CA GLU A 200 -2.20 -6.86 -15.63
C GLU A 200 -1.74 -6.62 -17.07
N SER A 201 -1.97 -5.43 -17.63
CA SER A 201 -1.70 -5.07 -19.01
C SER A 201 -0.46 -4.20 -19.15
N ALA A 202 0.59 -4.73 -19.77
CA ALA A 202 1.78 -3.94 -20.09
C ALA A 202 1.47 -2.70 -20.96
N TYR A 203 0.46 -2.78 -21.85
CA TYR A 203 -0.01 -1.64 -22.64
C TYR A 203 -0.62 -0.55 -21.78
N ALA A 204 -1.50 -0.89 -20.83
CA ALA A 204 -2.12 0.08 -19.94
C ALA A 204 -1.07 0.73 -19.02
N VAL A 205 -0.13 -0.06 -18.50
CA VAL A 205 1.01 0.43 -17.71
C VAL A 205 1.87 1.41 -18.53
N ALA A 206 2.09 1.15 -19.81
CA ALA A 206 2.87 2.03 -20.69
C ALA A 206 2.12 3.32 -21.07
N THR A 207 0.80 3.23 -21.34
CA THR A 207 0.00 4.38 -21.83
C THR A 207 -0.54 5.24 -20.71
N GLN A 208 -0.68 4.70 -19.50
CA GLN A 208 -1.17 5.41 -18.31
C GLN A 208 -2.51 6.15 -18.56
N ARG A 209 -3.45 5.48 -19.26
CA ARG A 209 -4.81 6.00 -19.38
C ARG A 209 -5.46 6.02 -18.01
N PRO A 210 -6.20 7.08 -17.66
CA PRO A 210 -6.95 7.12 -16.40
C PRO A 210 -8.04 6.05 -16.38
N GLU A 211 -7.89 5.08 -15.52
CA GLU A 211 -8.85 3.97 -15.30
C GLU A 211 -8.85 3.67 -13.82
N LEU A 212 -9.97 3.31 -13.23
CA LEU A 212 -10.03 2.87 -11.85
C LEU A 212 -10.31 1.37 -11.81
N HIS A 213 -9.45 0.66 -11.12
CA HIS A 213 -9.53 -0.78 -10.92
C HIS A 213 -9.57 -1.11 -9.43
N GLY A 214 -10.04 -2.29 -9.08
CA GLY A 214 -9.73 -2.89 -7.78
C GLY A 214 -8.22 -3.08 -7.58
N PRO A 215 -7.83 -3.73 -6.50
CA PRO A 215 -6.43 -4.07 -6.27
C PRO A 215 -5.87 -4.98 -7.37
N PRO A 216 -4.53 -5.05 -7.58
CA PRO A 216 -3.91 -5.96 -8.54
C PRO A 216 -4.42 -7.40 -8.38
N MET A 217 -5.09 -7.93 -9.44
CA MET A 217 -5.89 -9.15 -9.30
C MET A 217 -5.06 -10.37 -8.92
N TYR A 218 -3.86 -10.51 -9.50
CA TYR A 218 -3.02 -11.69 -9.30
C TYR A 218 -2.38 -11.78 -7.90
N PHE A 219 -2.37 -10.67 -7.14
CA PHE A 219 -1.85 -10.60 -5.77
C PHE A 219 -2.93 -10.34 -4.71
N THR A 220 -4.21 -10.44 -5.03
CA THR A 220 -5.29 -10.18 -4.07
C THR A 220 -5.91 -11.49 -3.57
N PRO A 221 -5.54 -11.93 -2.36
CA PRO A 221 -6.05 -13.19 -1.79
C PRO A 221 -7.37 -13.07 -1.05
N ASP A 222 -7.81 -11.86 -0.67
CA ASP A 222 -9.06 -11.63 0.07
C ASP A 222 -9.90 -10.52 -0.57
N TRP A 223 -10.82 -10.93 -1.42
CA TRP A 223 -11.70 -10.02 -2.16
C TRP A 223 -12.80 -9.39 -1.29
N LEU A 224 -13.20 -10.04 -0.20
CA LEU A 224 -14.20 -9.48 0.71
C LEU A 224 -13.62 -8.31 1.49
N SER A 225 -12.47 -8.51 2.10
CA SER A 225 -11.75 -7.43 2.79
C SER A 225 -11.35 -6.31 1.84
N ALA A 226 -10.95 -6.63 0.60
CA ALA A 226 -10.65 -5.62 -0.42
C ALA A 226 -11.88 -4.75 -0.75
N ALA A 227 -13.06 -5.36 -0.91
CA ALA A 227 -14.30 -4.64 -1.14
C ALA A 227 -14.65 -3.69 0.03
N GLU A 228 -14.52 -4.16 1.26
CA GLU A 228 -14.75 -3.35 2.46
C GLU A 228 -13.76 -2.20 2.56
N SER A 229 -12.49 -2.45 2.24
CA SER A 229 -11.43 -1.44 2.21
C SER A 229 -11.73 -0.34 1.20
N VAL A 230 -12.11 -0.70 -0.03
CA VAL A 230 -12.48 0.28 -1.06
C VAL A 230 -13.71 1.09 -0.64
N ARG A 231 -14.75 0.45 -0.06
CA ARG A 231 -15.94 1.16 0.46
C ARG A 231 -15.57 2.15 1.58
N LYS A 232 -14.68 1.73 2.49
CA LYS A 232 -14.15 2.60 3.55
C LYS A 232 -13.44 3.83 2.97
N LEU A 233 -12.57 3.64 1.99
CA LEU A 233 -11.83 4.73 1.36
C LEU A 233 -12.73 5.65 0.53
N ALA A 234 -13.70 5.11 -0.21
CA ALA A 234 -14.69 5.91 -0.96
C ALA A 234 -15.53 6.79 -0.05
N ALA A 235 -15.93 6.29 1.13
CA ALA A 235 -16.69 7.05 2.12
C ALA A 235 -15.95 8.29 2.65
N LEU A 236 -14.63 8.37 2.54
CA LEU A 236 -13.84 9.55 2.87
C LEU A 236 -14.00 10.68 1.84
N GLN A 237 -14.54 10.40 0.68
CA GLN A 237 -14.73 11.36 -0.43
C GLN A 237 -13.43 12.12 -0.76
N PRO A 238 -12.35 11.41 -1.12
CA PRO A 238 -11.05 12.03 -1.36
C PRO A 238 -11.11 13.06 -2.50
N GLU A 239 -10.35 14.14 -2.38
CA GLU A 239 -10.19 15.15 -3.43
C GLU A 239 -9.03 14.82 -4.36
N LEU A 240 -7.96 14.27 -3.79
CA LEU A 240 -6.75 13.84 -4.49
C LEU A 240 -6.39 12.41 -4.07
N VAL A 241 -6.09 11.57 -5.04
CA VAL A 241 -5.70 10.18 -4.80
C VAL A 241 -4.39 9.87 -5.53
N ILE A 242 -3.45 9.27 -4.79
CA ILE A 242 -2.29 8.58 -5.33
C ILE A 242 -2.43 7.10 -4.99
N THR A 243 -2.20 6.24 -5.97
CA THR A 243 -2.23 4.78 -5.79
C THR A 243 -0.83 4.20 -5.99
N GLY A 244 -0.62 2.96 -5.59
CA GLY A 244 0.64 2.27 -5.86
C GLY A 244 0.95 2.15 -7.35
N HIS A 245 -0.08 2.10 -8.21
CA HIS A 245 0.07 1.96 -9.65
C HIS A 245 -0.82 2.94 -10.40
N GLY A 246 -0.26 3.59 -11.42
CA GLY A 246 -0.97 4.54 -12.27
C GLY A 246 -0.72 6.00 -11.89
N ARG A 247 -1.45 6.91 -12.51
CA ARG A 247 -1.33 8.36 -12.27
C ARG A 247 -2.19 8.80 -11.09
N ALA A 248 -1.77 9.87 -10.44
CA ALA A 248 -2.62 10.56 -9.48
C ALA A 248 -3.90 11.09 -10.15
N LEU A 249 -5.02 10.97 -9.45
CA LEU A 249 -6.34 11.44 -9.90
C LEU A 249 -6.94 12.40 -8.89
N GLN A 250 -7.80 13.32 -9.36
CA GLN A 250 -8.43 14.32 -8.50
C GLN A 250 -9.85 14.68 -8.94
N GLY A 251 -10.59 15.31 -8.03
CA GLY A 251 -11.84 15.99 -8.31
C GLY A 251 -13.06 15.07 -8.42
N GLU A 252 -14.15 15.66 -8.89
CA GLU A 252 -15.47 15.00 -8.88
C GLU A 252 -15.52 13.74 -9.75
N ALA A 253 -14.90 13.76 -10.93
CA ALA A 253 -14.89 12.61 -11.83
C ALA A 253 -14.17 11.39 -11.19
N MET A 254 -13.09 11.63 -10.45
CA MET A 254 -12.41 10.59 -9.69
C MET A 254 -13.30 10.07 -8.56
N ARG A 255 -13.94 10.94 -7.77
CA ARG A 255 -14.85 10.53 -6.68
C ARG A 255 -16.01 9.68 -7.20
N ASN A 256 -16.66 10.13 -8.28
CA ASN A 256 -17.76 9.38 -8.90
C ASN A 256 -17.33 7.99 -9.39
N ALA A 257 -16.11 7.88 -9.93
CA ALA A 257 -15.56 6.60 -10.34
C ALA A 257 -15.24 5.71 -9.13
N LEU A 258 -14.68 6.27 -8.06
CA LEU A 258 -14.40 5.54 -6.82
C LEU A 258 -15.69 5.07 -6.13
N ASP A 259 -16.73 5.91 -6.09
CA ASP A 259 -18.07 5.53 -5.60
C ASP A 259 -18.67 4.40 -6.43
N THR A 260 -18.46 4.43 -7.75
CA THR A 260 -18.91 3.36 -8.66
C THR A 260 -18.13 2.06 -8.40
N LEU A 261 -16.80 2.14 -8.25
CA LEU A 261 -15.98 0.99 -7.88
C LEU A 261 -16.44 0.39 -6.54
N ALA A 262 -16.65 1.22 -5.53
CA ALA A 262 -17.08 0.79 -4.20
C ALA A 262 -18.45 0.13 -4.19
N ARG A 263 -19.41 0.67 -4.96
CA ARG A 263 -20.79 0.15 -5.07
C ARG A 263 -20.87 -1.15 -5.85
N ASP A 264 -20.14 -1.23 -6.95
CA ASP A 264 -20.24 -2.33 -7.90
C ASP A 264 -19.01 -3.26 -7.87
N PHE A 265 -18.25 -3.27 -6.76
CA PHE A 265 -16.93 -3.89 -6.61
C PHE A 265 -16.91 -5.34 -7.10
N GLU A 266 -17.87 -6.15 -6.71
CA GLU A 266 -17.96 -7.56 -7.08
C GLU A 266 -18.06 -7.77 -8.59
N LYS A 267 -18.65 -6.81 -9.31
CA LYS A 267 -18.83 -6.88 -10.77
C LYS A 267 -17.61 -6.36 -11.51
N VAL A 268 -17.03 -5.23 -11.01
CA VAL A 268 -16.01 -4.47 -11.75
C VAL A 268 -14.58 -4.74 -11.30
N ALA A 269 -14.38 -5.37 -10.14
CA ALA A 269 -13.05 -5.67 -9.61
C ALA A 269 -12.78 -7.17 -9.48
N VAL A 270 -13.74 -7.93 -8.91
CA VAL A 270 -13.53 -9.36 -8.62
C VAL A 270 -13.47 -10.16 -9.91
N PRO A 271 -12.42 -10.98 -10.14
CA PRO A 271 -12.35 -11.87 -11.31
C PRO A 271 -13.52 -12.85 -11.36
N ALA A 272 -13.88 -13.32 -12.55
CA ALA A 272 -14.98 -14.30 -12.71
C ALA A 272 -14.59 -15.71 -12.23
N HIS A 273 -13.30 -15.99 -12.12
CA HIS A 273 -12.68 -17.24 -11.64
C HIS A 273 -11.31 -16.93 -11.10
N GLY A 274 -10.77 -17.81 -10.29
CA GLY A 274 -9.43 -17.67 -9.74
C GLY A 274 -9.28 -18.38 -8.41
N LYS A 275 -8.04 -18.68 -8.05
CA LYS A 275 -7.69 -19.43 -6.84
C LYS A 275 -8.28 -18.81 -5.56
N TYR A 276 -8.34 -17.49 -5.50
CA TYR A 276 -8.75 -16.73 -4.32
C TYR A 276 -10.16 -16.15 -4.40
N VAL A 277 -10.89 -16.42 -5.51
CA VAL A 277 -12.27 -15.95 -5.69
C VAL A 277 -13.24 -16.78 -4.85
N ASP A 278 -13.05 -18.11 -4.85
CA ASP A 278 -13.94 -19.05 -4.18
C ASP A 278 -13.41 -19.48 -2.79
N ALA A 279 -12.13 -19.21 -2.49
CA ALA A 279 -11.47 -19.60 -1.24
C ALA A 279 -10.47 -18.54 -0.79
N PRO A 280 -10.90 -17.48 -0.10
CA PRO A 280 -10.01 -16.49 0.48
C PRO A 280 -9.03 -17.12 1.48
N VAL A 281 -7.78 -16.64 1.48
CA VAL A 281 -6.69 -17.19 2.32
C VAL A 281 -6.75 -16.69 3.77
N ALA A 282 -7.78 -15.94 4.15
CA ALA A 282 -7.91 -15.21 5.41
C ALA A 282 -7.63 -16.00 6.71
N ASP A 283 -7.52 -17.32 6.69
CA ASP A 283 -7.34 -18.13 7.91
C ASP A 283 -6.02 -18.94 8.01
N SER A 284 -5.14 -18.88 7.02
CA SER A 284 -3.97 -19.76 6.97
C SER A 284 -2.60 -19.07 7.02
N SER A 285 -2.53 -17.74 7.20
CA SER A 285 -1.24 -17.06 7.26
C SER A 285 -0.52 -17.32 8.58
N PRO A 286 0.81 -17.44 8.58
CA PRO A 286 1.62 -17.58 9.81
C PRO A 286 1.45 -16.40 10.78
N ALA A 287 1.07 -15.21 10.27
CA ALA A 287 0.81 -14.02 11.08
C ALA A 287 -0.48 -14.18 11.90
N ASN A 288 -1.56 -14.66 11.29
CA ASN A 288 -2.83 -14.93 12.00
C ASN A 288 -2.71 -16.08 13.02
N ALA A 289 -1.89 -17.09 12.75
CA ALA A 289 -1.63 -18.16 13.72
C ALA A 289 -0.95 -17.63 15.00
N ARG A 290 -0.04 -16.63 14.89
CA ARG A 290 0.62 -16.00 16.05
C ARG A 290 -0.29 -15.00 16.77
N ALA A 291 -1.12 -14.23 16.05
CA ALA A 291 -2.09 -13.32 16.67
C ALA A 291 -3.15 -14.09 17.49
N LYS A 292 -3.67 -15.21 16.96
CA LYS A 292 -4.59 -16.10 17.69
C LYS A 292 -3.94 -16.71 18.94
N THR A 293 -2.64 -17.05 18.87
CA THR A 293 -1.88 -17.59 20.04
C THR A 293 -1.62 -16.51 21.11
N ALA A 294 -1.32 -15.28 20.69
CA ALA A 294 -1.08 -14.16 21.60
C ALA A 294 -2.38 -13.71 22.31
N THR A 295 -3.50 -13.71 21.61
CA THR A 295 -4.83 -13.40 22.19
C THR A 295 -5.28 -14.49 23.14
N SER A 296 -5.05 -15.78 22.82
CA SER A 296 -5.33 -16.92 23.71
C SER A 296 -4.44 -16.92 24.96
N ALA A 297 -3.18 -16.51 24.86
CA ALA A 297 -2.28 -16.38 26.00
C ALA A 297 -2.69 -15.24 26.95
N ARG A 298 -3.20 -14.12 26.41
CA ARG A 298 -3.71 -13.01 27.24
C ARG A 298 -5.03 -13.36 27.94
N SER A 299 -5.93 -14.11 27.30
CA SER A 299 -7.18 -14.57 27.92
C SER A 299 -6.94 -15.58 29.03
N ASN A 300 -5.98 -16.50 28.87
CA ASN A 300 -5.62 -17.45 29.92
C ASN A 300 -4.91 -16.80 31.15
N GLN A 301 -4.19 -15.70 30.94
CA GLN A 301 -3.54 -14.95 32.00
C GLN A 301 -4.53 -14.16 32.84
N SER A 302 -5.62 -13.67 32.23
CA SER A 302 -6.71 -12.99 32.95
C SER A 302 -7.61 -13.95 33.76
N GLU A 303 -7.73 -15.22 33.36
CA GLU A 303 -8.45 -16.23 34.16
C GLU A 303 -7.65 -16.75 35.35
N VAL A 304 -6.32 -16.85 35.26
CA VAL A 304 -5.45 -17.29 36.38
C VAL A 304 -5.39 -16.22 37.47
N ASP A 305 -5.40 -14.93 37.14
CA ASP A 305 -5.40 -13.84 38.11
C ASP A 305 -6.74 -13.70 38.90
N GLN A 306 -7.86 -14.15 38.31
CA GLN A 306 -9.16 -14.13 39.01
C GLN A 306 -9.38 -15.31 39.98
N THR A 307 -8.60 -16.39 39.86
CA THR A 307 -8.73 -17.55 40.76
C THR A 307 -7.83 -17.49 41.96
N SER A 308 -6.87 -16.55 42.05
CA SER A 308 -5.92 -16.45 43.18
C SER A 308 -6.39 -15.52 44.32
N THR A 309 -7.55 -14.85 44.22
CA THR A 309 -8.05 -13.90 45.23
C THR A 309 -9.20 -14.44 46.10
N GLY A 310 -9.48 -15.74 46.07
CA GLY A 310 -10.61 -16.35 46.77
C GLY A 310 -10.21 -17.44 47.80
N GLY A 311 -9.38 -17.12 48.78
CA GLY A 311 -9.04 -18.13 49.77
C GLY A 311 -8.31 -17.60 51.02
N GLU A 312 -9.00 -16.78 51.83
CA GLU A 312 -8.70 -16.63 53.25
C GLU A 312 -9.96 -16.22 54.00
N ARG A 313 -10.60 -17.21 54.65
CA ARG A 313 -11.31 -17.09 55.92
C ARG A 313 -11.16 -18.38 56.68
#